data_b60e68561778fe2e878693cf90498548
#
_entry.id   b60e68561778fe2e878693cf90498548
#
_cell.length_a   1.000
_cell.length_b   1.000
_cell.length_c   1.000
_cell.angle_alpha   90.00
_cell.angle_beta   90.00
_cell.angle_gamma   90.00
#
_symmetry.space_group_name_H-M   'P 1'
#
loop_
_entity.id
_entity.type
_entity.pdbx_description
1 polymer ?
#
loop_
_entity_poly.entity_id
_entity_poly.type
_entity_poly.pdbx_seq_one_letter_code
_entity_poly.pdbx_strand_id
1 'polypeptide(L)'
;MRFADITGQEDLKRHLARSVDAGRVSHAQLFSGAAGYGTLALAVAYVQYLCCRHRRDGDSCGECPDCRQIAALAHPDLHLVFPVNKQGKKSGEAVRSDEFLPQFRALFAERGGW
;
A
#
# COMPACT_ATOMS: atom_id res chain seq x y z
N MET A 1 0.57 -3.29 -7.03
CA MET A 1 -0.89 -3.49 -6.81
C MET A 1 -1.65 -2.35 -7.45
N ARG A 2 -2.41 -2.64 -8.48
CA ARG A 2 -3.31 -1.67 -9.12
C ARG A 2 -4.73 -1.87 -8.60
N PHE A 3 -5.60 -0.88 -8.80
CA PHE A 3 -7.02 -1.05 -8.47
C PHE A 3 -7.65 -2.25 -9.21
N ALA A 4 -7.22 -2.49 -10.45
CA ALA A 4 -7.70 -3.62 -11.25
C ALA A 4 -7.39 -4.99 -10.62
N ASP A 5 -6.35 -5.07 -9.80
CA ASP A 5 -5.94 -6.33 -9.15
C ASP A 5 -6.81 -6.66 -7.93
N ILE A 6 -7.65 -5.74 -7.50
CA ILE A 6 -8.53 -5.90 -6.34
C ILE A 6 -9.94 -6.18 -6.81
N THR A 7 -10.52 -7.27 -6.33
CA THR A 7 -11.89 -7.67 -6.67
C THR A 7 -12.90 -6.81 -5.90
N GLY A 8 -13.88 -6.26 -6.61
CA GLY A 8 -14.95 -5.48 -5.99
C GLY A 8 -14.55 -4.06 -5.60
N GLN A 9 -15.36 -3.43 -4.76
CA GLN A 9 -15.15 -2.07 -4.24
C GLN A 9 -15.06 -0.99 -5.33
N GLU A 10 -15.81 -1.15 -6.41
CA GLU A 10 -15.72 -0.27 -7.58
C GLU A 10 -16.06 1.19 -7.27
N ASP A 11 -17.05 1.45 -6.44
CA ASP A 11 -17.41 2.80 -6.05
C ASP A 11 -16.32 3.47 -5.22
N LEU A 12 -15.72 2.72 -4.30
CA LEU A 12 -14.63 3.21 -3.46
C LEU A 12 -13.38 3.50 -4.29
N LYS A 13 -13.03 2.61 -5.19
CA LYS A 13 -11.92 2.82 -6.14
C LYS A 13 -12.09 4.09 -6.95
N ARG A 14 -13.29 4.30 -7.50
CA ARG A 14 -13.62 5.53 -8.24
C ARG A 14 -13.51 6.76 -7.37
N HIS A 15 -14.02 6.70 -6.15
CA HIS A 15 -13.93 7.82 -5.21
C HIS A 15 -12.47 8.19 -4.92
N LEU A 16 -11.64 7.20 -4.64
CA LEU A 16 -10.21 7.41 -4.38
C LEU A 16 -9.49 8.00 -5.60
N ALA A 17 -9.73 7.45 -6.78
CA ALA A 17 -9.12 7.95 -8.01
C ALA A 17 -9.52 9.41 -8.30
N ARG A 18 -10.79 9.72 -8.14
CA ARG A 18 -11.30 11.10 -8.34
C ARG A 18 -10.71 12.09 -7.36
N SER A 19 -10.51 11.69 -6.10
CA SER A 19 -9.92 12.58 -5.10
C SER A 19 -8.46 12.92 -5.44
N VAL A 20 -7.71 11.98 -5.95
CA VAL A 20 -6.34 12.22 -6.44
C VAL A 20 -6.35 13.13 -7.67
N ASP A 21 -7.17 12.83 -8.65
CA ASP A 21 -7.25 13.59 -9.91
C ASP A 21 -7.70 15.03 -9.67
N ALA A 22 -8.54 15.25 -8.67
CA ALA A 22 -9.00 16.59 -8.28
C ALA A 22 -8.04 17.33 -7.34
N GLY A 23 -6.91 16.71 -6.95
CA GLY A 23 -5.96 17.31 -6.01
C GLY A 23 -6.49 17.40 -4.58
N ARG A 24 -7.47 16.59 -4.21
CA ARG A 24 -8.14 16.61 -2.90
C ARG A 24 -7.72 15.43 -2.03
N VAL A 25 -6.42 15.27 -1.85
CA VAL A 25 -5.87 14.19 -1.02
C VAL A 25 -5.84 14.65 0.44
N SER A 26 -6.51 13.89 1.32
CA SER A 26 -6.52 14.18 2.76
C SER A 26 -5.15 13.94 3.38
N HIS A 27 -4.82 14.68 4.45
CA HIS A 27 -3.58 14.49 5.21
C HIS A 27 -3.49 13.11 5.85
N ALA A 28 -4.62 12.55 6.26
CA ALA A 28 -4.70 11.23 6.88
C ALA A 28 -5.96 10.55 6.44
N GLN A 29 -5.86 9.26 6.12
CA GLN A 29 -6.99 8.45 5.68
C GLN A 29 -6.95 7.12 6.40
N LEU A 30 -8.11 6.67 6.86
CA LEU A 30 -8.27 5.40 7.54
C LEU A 30 -8.96 4.41 6.60
N PHE A 31 -8.27 3.31 6.31
CA PHE A 31 -8.83 2.18 5.58
C PHE A 31 -9.19 1.10 6.60
N SER A 32 -10.47 0.90 6.86
CA SER A 32 -10.93 -0.06 7.85
C SER A 32 -11.85 -1.10 7.22
N GLY A 33 -11.78 -2.31 7.76
CA GLY A 33 -12.59 -3.42 7.31
C GLY A 33 -12.23 -4.68 8.07
N ALA A 34 -13.07 -5.70 7.96
CA ALA A 34 -12.78 -7.00 8.54
C ALA A 34 -11.61 -7.68 7.80
N ALA A 35 -10.96 -8.63 8.46
CA ALA A 35 -9.90 -9.42 7.83
C ALA A 35 -10.42 -10.09 6.55
N GLY A 36 -9.62 -10.02 5.50
CA GLY A 36 -9.97 -10.60 4.21
C GLY A 36 -10.68 -9.66 3.23
N TYR A 37 -11.04 -8.44 3.65
CA TYR A 37 -11.65 -7.46 2.74
C TYR A 37 -10.63 -6.66 1.91
N GLY A 38 -9.35 -6.94 2.09
CA GLY A 38 -8.31 -6.33 1.26
C GLY A 38 -8.02 -4.86 1.56
N THR A 39 -8.18 -4.43 2.81
CA THR A 39 -7.92 -3.03 3.20
C THR A 39 -6.50 -2.60 2.93
N LEU A 40 -5.52 -3.45 3.25
CA LEU A 40 -4.11 -3.16 2.98
C LEU A 40 -3.82 -3.12 1.47
N ALA A 41 -4.34 -4.07 0.72
CA ALA A 41 -4.18 -4.11 -0.73
C ALA A 41 -4.73 -2.85 -1.39
N LEU A 42 -5.90 -2.40 -0.95
CA LEU A 42 -6.51 -1.17 -1.46
C LEU A 42 -5.69 0.07 -1.10
N ALA A 43 -5.15 0.12 0.12
CA ALA A 43 -4.28 1.22 0.54
C ALA A 43 -3.01 1.29 -0.31
N VAL A 44 -2.38 0.15 -0.58
CA VAL A 44 -1.20 0.08 -1.45
C VAL A 44 -1.54 0.50 -2.88
N ALA A 45 -2.67 0.03 -3.41
CA ALA A 45 -3.13 0.42 -4.74
C ALA A 45 -3.39 1.93 -4.84
N TYR A 46 -3.96 2.51 -3.80
CA TYR A 46 -4.20 3.94 -3.70
C TYR A 46 -2.89 4.74 -3.70
N VAL A 47 -1.91 4.31 -2.90
CA VAL A 47 -0.58 4.94 -2.88
C VAL A 47 0.11 4.82 -4.24
N GLN A 48 0.00 3.67 -4.90
CA GLN A 48 0.54 3.47 -6.25
C GLN A 48 -0.11 4.44 -7.24
N TYR A 49 -1.42 4.63 -7.15
CA TYR A 49 -2.12 5.61 -7.98
C TYR A 49 -1.64 7.04 -7.71
N LEU A 50 -1.45 7.41 -6.44
CA LEU A 50 -0.89 8.72 -6.06
C LEU A 50 0.48 8.97 -6.68
N CYS A 51 1.36 7.97 -6.67
CA CYS A 51 2.74 8.10 -7.13
C CYS A 51 2.88 7.87 -8.64
N CYS A 52 1.88 7.34 -9.32
CA CYS A 52 1.94 7.03 -10.74
C CYS A 52 2.12 8.30 -11.57
N ARG A 53 3.07 8.27 -12.50
CA ARG A 53 3.34 9.38 -13.42
C ARG A 53 2.44 9.37 -14.66
N HIS A 54 1.78 8.25 -14.92
CA HIS A 54 1.00 8.01 -16.13
C HIS A 54 -0.37 7.42 -15.80
N ARG A 55 -1.07 8.05 -14.83
CA ARG A 55 -2.42 7.63 -14.45
C ARG A 55 -3.36 7.70 -15.65
N ARG A 56 -4.18 6.67 -15.82
CA ARG A 56 -5.16 6.58 -16.90
C ARG A 56 -6.30 5.68 -16.50
N ASP A 57 -7.49 5.98 -17.01
CA ASP A 57 -8.69 5.16 -16.83
C ASP A 57 -9.02 4.87 -15.36
N GLY A 58 -8.70 5.81 -14.45
CA GLY A 58 -8.96 5.66 -13.03
C GLY A 58 -8.05 4.66 -12.32
N ASP A 59 -6.90 4.32 -12.91
CA ASP A 59 -5.95 3.38 -12.34
C ASP A 59 -4.50 3.80 -12.62
N SER A 60 -3.57 3.21 -11.88
CA SER A 60 -2.13 3.39 -12.14
C SER A 60 -1.71 2.58 -13.37
N CYS A 61 -0.64 3.02 -14.02
CA CYS A 61 -0.16 2.32 -15.23
C CYS A 61 0.48 0.95 -14.92
N GLY A 62 1.02 0.77 -13.72
CA GLY A 62 1.70 -0.47 -13.33
C GLY A 62 3.09 -0.65 -13.92
N GLU A 63 3.54 0.25 -14.77
CA GLU A 63 4.76 0.10 -15.58
C GLU A 63 5.83 1.13 -15.28
N CYS A 64 5.46 2.32 -14.84
CA CYS A 64 6.44 3.37 -14.55
C CYS A 64 7.30 2.98 -13.33
N PRO A 65 8.49 3.62 -13.16
CA PRO A 65 9.37 3.29 -12.03
C PRO A 65 8.68 3.40 -10.67
N ASP A 66 7.86 4.41 -10.47
CA ASP A 66 7.13 4.58 -9.21
C ASP A 66 6.15 3.42 -8.96
N CYS A 67 5.40 3.01 -9.97
CA CYS A 67 4.49 1.87 -9.86
C CYS A 67 5.22 0.58 -9.49
N ARG A 68 6.35 0.31 -10.11
CA ARG A 68 7.15 -0.88 -9.83
C ARG A 68 7.70 -0.86 -8.41
N GLN A 69 8.18 0.28 -7.95
CA GLN A 69 8.72 0.43 -6.60
C GLN A 69 7.64 0.31 -5.53
N ILE A 70 6.46 0.90 -5.74
CA ILE A 70 5.34 0.74 -4.81
C ILE A 70 4.85 -0.72 -4.80
N ALA A 71 4.76 -1.37 -5.95
CA ALA A 71 4.35 -2.78 -6.02
C ALA A 71 5.29 -3.70 -5.24
N ALA A 72 6.57 -3.37 -5.19
CA ALA A 72 7.58 -4.08 -4.41
C ALA A 72 7.67 -3.59 -2.96
N LEU A 73 6.86 -2.62 -2.55
CA LEU A 73 6.92 -1.93 -1.25
C LEU A 73 8.32 -1.35 -0.97
N ALA A 74 8.95 -0.82 -1.99
CA ALA A 74 10.34 -0.34 -1.94
C ALA A 74 10.51 1.08 -2.50
N HIS A 75 9.44 1.85 -2.60
CA HIS A 75 9.49 3.24 -3.04
C HIS A 75 10.10 4.12 -1.95
N PRO A 76 10.99 5.09 -2.29
CA PRO A 76 11.63 5.94 -1.28
C PRO A 76 10.67 6.80 -0.47
N ASP A 77 9.53 7.15 -1.02
CA ASP A 77 8.50 7.95 -0.34
C ASP A 77 7.45 7.10 0.40
N LEU A 78 7.56 5.78 0.30
CA LEU A 78 6.68 4.85 1.00
C LEU A 78 7.33 4.38 2.29
N HIS A 79 6.72 4.72 3.41
CA HIS A 79 7.18 4.31 4.74
C HIS A 79 6.12 3.41 5.37
N LEU A 80 6.52 2.18 5.68
CA LEU A 80 5.65 1.18 6.29
C LEU A 80 5.95 1.03 7.77
N VAL A 81 4.91 1.12 8.59
CA VAL A 81 4.99 0.87 10.03
C VAL A 81 3.96 -0.18 10.38
N PHE A 82 4.37 -1.24 11.03
CA PHE A 82 3.50 -2.35 11.38
C PHE A 82 3.92 -2.95 12.72
N PRO A 83 3.01 -3.65 13.43
CA PRO A 83 3.34 -4.31 14.69
C PRO A 83 4.41 -5.37 14.50
N VAL A 84 5.39 -5.38 15.40
CA VAL A 84 6.47 -6.37 15.44
C VAL A 84 6.65 -6.85 16.87
N ASN A 85 7.26 -8.03 17.03
CA ASN A 85 7.63 -8.55 18.34
C ASN A 85 9.14 -8.44 18.57
N LYS A 86 9.55 -8.66 19.80
CA LYS A 86 10.97 -8.57 20.19
C LYS A 86 11.74 -9.87 19.92
N GLN A 87 11.47 -10.53 18.83
CA GLN A 87 12.10 -11.80 18.49
C GLN A 87 13.63 -11.66 18.44
N GLY A 88 14.31 -12.41 19.28
CA GLY A 88 15.78 -12.40 19.34
C GLY A 88 16.40 -11.19 20.02
N LYS A 89 15.60 -10.26 20.55
CA LYS A 89 16.09 -9.07 21.24
C LYS A 89 15.99 -9.21 22.75
N LYS A 90 16.95 -8.60 23.46
CA LYS A 90 16.95 -8.55 24.93
C LYS A 90 15.85 -7.62 25.45
N SER A 91 15.43 -7.86 26.69
CA SER A 91 14.48 -6.97 27.36
C SER A 91 15.06 -5.55 27.42
N GLY A 92 14.25 -4.57 27.05
CA GLY A 92 14.64 -3.17 27.02
C GLY A 92 15.22 -2.66 25.70
N GLU A 93 15.56 -3.55 24.77
CA GLU A 93 15.96 -3.13 23.42
C GLU A 93 14.77 -2.62 22.63
N ALA A 94 14.96 -1.52 21.89
CA ALA A 94 13.95 -1.01 20.98
C ALA A 94 13.82 -1.91 19.77
N VAL A 95 12.59 -2.17 19.35
CA VAL A 95 12.28 -2.94 18.14
C VAL A 95 11.54 -2.05 17.16
N ARG A 96 12.02 -2.01 15.92
CA ARG A 96 11.45 -1.17 14.86
C ARG A 96 10.95 -2.04 13.71
N SER A 97 9.84 -1.63 13.11
CA SER A 97 9.28 -2.33 11.95
C SER A 97 10.23 -2.37 10.76
N ASP A 98 11.11 -1.36 10.61
CA ASP A 98 12.11 -1.31 9.56
C ASP A 98 13.01 -2.54 9.51
N GLU A 99 13.31 -3.13 10.67
CA GLU A 99 14.15 -4.32 10.79
C GLU A 99 13.50 -5.56 10.18
N PHE A 100 12.18 -5.57 10.06
CA PHE A 100 11.38 -6.68 9.56
C PHE A 100 10.80 -6.41 8.16
N LEU A 101 11.20 -5.32 7.54
CA LEU A 101 10.66 -4.91 6.24
C LEU A 101 10.89 -5.95 5.13
N PRO A 102 12.06 -6.61 5.02
CA PRO A 102 12.24 -7.66 4.02
C PRO A 102 11.26 -8.81 4.16
N GLN A 103 10.99 -9.25 5.39
CA GLN A 103 10.02 -10.31 5.66
C GLN A 103 8.60 -9.86 5.32
N PHE A 104 8.25 -8.63 5.64
CA PHE A 104 6.93 -8.07 5.33
C PHE A 104 6.72 -7.98 3.81
N ARG A 105 7.74 -7.54 3.07
CA ARG A 105 7.70 -7.48 1.60
C ARG A 105 7.48 -8.86 0.98
N ALA A 106 8.20 -9.86 1.47
CA ALA A 106 8.07 -11.23 0.99
C ALA A 106 6.66 -11.78 1.25
N LEU A 107 6.14 -11.56 2.45
CA LEU A 107 4.80 -12.00 2.82
C LEU A 107 3.71 -11.30 2.02
N PHE A 108 3.86 -10.01 1.78
CA PHE A 108 2.92 -9.24 0.95
C PHE A 108 2.91 -9.76 -0.49
N ALA A 109 4.08 -10.03 -1.06
CA ALA A 109 4.21 -10.55 -2.43
C ALA A 109 3.56 -11.94 -2.55
N GLU A 110 3.77 -12.80 -1.56
CA GLU A 110 3.20 -14.16 -1.54
C GLU A 110 1.67 -14.13 -1.45
N ARG A 111 1.12 -13.26 -0.62
CA ARG A 111 -0.33 -13.23 -0.35
C ARG A 111 -1.12 -12.27 -1.23
N GLY A 112 -0.45 -11.51 -2.07
CA GLY A 112 -1.11 -10.53 -2.94
C GLY A 112 -1.77 -9.37 -2.19
N GLY A 113 -1.30 -9.07 -0.98
CA GLY A 113 -1.96 -8.15 -0.05
C GLY A 113 -3.13 -8.84 0.67
N TRP A 114 -3.36 -8.54 1.89
CA TRP A 114 -4.47 -9.13 2.63
C TRP A 114 -5.79 -8.42 2.38
#